data_bb1a1609ea8c07fe562cb7cb889aeaca
#
_entry.id   bb1a1609ea8c07fe562cb7cb889aeaca
#
_cell.length_a   1.000
_cell.length_b   1.000
_cell.length_c   1.000
_cell.angle_alpha   90.00
_cell.angle_beta   90.00
_cell.angle_gamma   90.00
#
_symmetry.space_group_name_H-M   'P 1'
#
loop_
_entity.id
_entity.type
_entity.pdbx_description
1 polymer ?
#
loop_
_entity_poly.entity_id
_entity_poly.type
_entity_poly.pdbx_seq_one_letter_code
_entity_poly.pdbx_strand_id
1 'polypeptide(L)'
;MNEDLFYKCSEINDYLIDGDEPKARDLLIQLLDYVGRNNIQYFPLLNSLIREVGLYPYMDVNSSEWEDAFVYNLFKADIGLNEEKVLHREQFRLLSSLLAGKNIAVSAPTSFGKSFVIDAFIKLRKPRNVAIIVPTIALTDETRRRIYKKFANEYNIITTTDIPLVERNIFIFPQERALCYVNKIDSLDILIVDEFYKSSKDFEKERSASLIKAIIKLGQIAKQKYYLAPNITKIEDNQFTKDMEFMKMDFNTVFLKVTDYYPQIGTDTQKKGEYFLNLNRTLKGKTLIYAGSFSNITSLSNLILETSPKIDSVLLNDFSDWLGKNYDYNWNLTLLAKRGVGVHNGSLHRSLSQIQIKLFEENEGLNRLISTSSIIEGVNTSAENVIVWMTSGRGLQFSNFAY
;
A
#
# COMPACT_ATOMS: atom_id res chain seq x y z
N MET A 1 -29.47 -19.55 -8.99
CA MET A 1 -28.13 -19.67 -8.35
C MET A 1 -27.60 -21.05 -8.71
N ASN A 2 -26.36 -21.16 -9.16
CA ASN A 2 -25.72 -22.44 -9.48
C ASN A 2 -25.42 -23.17 -8.17
N GLU A 3 -25.58 -24.50 -8.12
CA GLU A 3 -25.32 -25.31 -6.91
C GLU A 3 -23.91 -25.06 -6.34
N ASP A 4 -22.89 -24.92 -7.20
CA ASP A 4 -21.50 -24.63 -6.80
C ASP A 4 -21.38 -23.29 -6.04
N LEU A 5 -22.08 -22.25 -6.47
CA LEU A 5 -22.09 -20.95 -5.78
C LEU A 5 -22.79 -21.04 -4.42
N PHE A 6 -23.86 -21.82 -4.33
CA PHE A 6 -24.55 -22.03 -3.07
C PHE A 6 -23.66 -22.75 -2.04
N TYR A 7 -22.97 -23.81 -2.44
CA TYR A 7 -22.03 -24.50 -1.57
C TYR A 7 -20.90 -23.60 -1.07
N LYS A 8 -20.33 -22.77 -1.94
CA LYS A 8 -19.30 -21.79 -1.52
C LYS A 8 -19.83 -20.77 -0.53
N CYS A 9 -21.04 -20.28 -0.73
CA CYS A 9 -21.68 -19.38 0.23
C CYS A 9 -21.96 -20.07 1.58
N SER A 10 -22.40 -21.33 1.55
CA SER A 10 -22.62 -22.14 2.77
C SER A 10 -21.32 -22.35 3.53
N GLU A 11 -20.23 -22.71 2.85
CA GLU A 11 -18.91 -22.87 3.46
C GLU A 11 -18.43 -21.58 4.14
N ILE A 12 -18.62 -20.41 3.50
CA ILE A 12 -18.28 -19.11 4.10
C ILE A 12 -19.11 -18.86 5.35
N ASN A 13 -20.41 -19.17 5.30
CA ASN A 13 -21.31 -19.00 6.44
C ASN A 13 -20.95 -19.94 7.61
N ASP A 14 -20.53 -21.16 7.35
CA ASP A 14 -20.09 -22.11 8.37
C ASP A 14 -18.88 -21.57 9.14
N TYR A 15 -17.87 -21.00 8.43
CA TYR A 15 -16.74 -20.33 9.09
C TYR A 15 -17.16 -19.10 9.91
N LEU A 16 -18.19 -18.35 9.48
CA LEU A 16 -18.74 -17.24 10.28
C LEU A 16 -19.41 -17.72 11.55
N ILE A 17 -20.17 -18.83 11.48
CA ILE A 17 -20.81 -19.48 12.64
C ILE A 17 -19.74 -19.99 13.63
N ASP A 18 -18.66 -20.56 13.11
CA ASP A 18 -17.54 -21.07 13.92
C ASP A 18 -16.66 -19.96 14.50
N GLY A 19 -16.89 -18.70 14.11
CA GLY A 19 -16.13 -17.52 14.57
C GLY A 19 -14.78 -17.31 13.87
N ASP A 20 -14.50 -18.07 12.79
CA ASP A 20 -13.29 -17.88 11.96
C ASP A 20 -13.52 -16.83 10.86
N GLU A 21 -13.74 -15.59 11.29
CA GLU A 21 -13.93 -14.45 10.35
C GLU A 21 -12.77 -14.29 9.35
N PRO A 22 -11.47 -14.45 9.69
CA PRO A 22 -10.39 -14.34 8.74
C PRO A 22 -10.54 -15.32 7.57
N LYS A 23 -10.87 -16.58 7.87
CA LYS A 23 -11.05 -17.61 6.87
C LYS A 23 -12.29 -17.36 6.00
N ALA A 24 -13.40 -16.98 6.62
CA ALA A 24 -14.63 -16.60 5.91
C ALA A 24 -14.34 -15.45 4.94
N ARG A 25 -13.57 -14.45 5.34
CA ARG A 25 -13.18 -13.31 4.53
C ARG A 25 -12.33 -13.71 3.34
N ASP A 26 -11.32 -14.54 3.54
CA ASP A 26 -10.46 -15.04 2.47
C ASP A 26 -11.25 -15.80 1.41
N LEU A 27 -12.18 -16.66 1.82
CA LEU A 27 -13.05 -17.40 0.90
C LEU A 27 -14.02 -16.46 0.16
N LEU A 28 -14.57 -15.47 0.86
CA LEU A 28 -15.46 -14.50 0.24
C LEU A 28 -14.73 -13.64 -0.81
N ILE A 29 -13.50 -13.20 -0.54
CA ILE A 29 -12.71 -12.46 -1.52
C ILE A 29 -12.44 -13.30 -2.77
N GLN A 30 -12.13 -14.60 -2.61
CA GLN A 30 -11.97 -15.53 -3.73
C GLN A 30 -13.29 -15.70 -4.52
N LEU A 31 -14.43 -15.80 -3.81
CA LEU A 31 -15.74 -15.89 -4.43
C LEU A 31 -16.06 -14.59 -5.22
N LEU A 32 -15.79 -13.43 -4.67
CA LEU A 32 -15.99 -12.14 -5.34
C LEU A 32 -15.11 -12.01 -6.60
N ASP A 33 -13.84 -12.43 -6.54
CA ASP A 33 -12.97 -12.50 -7.72
C ASP A 33 -13.53 -13.43 -8.79
N TYR A 34 -14.01 -14.62 -8.40
CA TYR A 34 -14.66 -15.57 -9.32
C TYR A 34 -15.93 -14.99 -9.97
N VAL A 35 -16.80 -14.37 -9.18
CA VAL A 35 -18.02 -13.72 -9.65
C VAL A 35 -17.69 -12.60 -10.65
N GLY A 36 -16.72 -11.75 -10.33
CA GLY A 36 -16.27 -10.66 -11.18
C GLY A 36 -15.66 -11.15 -12.50
N ARG A 37 -14.75 -12.13 -12.47
CA ARG A 37 -14.11 -12.67 -13.69
C ARG A 37 -15.08 -13.38 -14.63
N ASN A 38 -16.15 -13.97 -14.09
CA ASN A 38 -17.15 -14.68 -14.88
C ASN A 38 -18.38 -13.82 -15.21
N ASN A 39 -18.36 -12.52 -14.86
CA ASN A 39 -19.47 -11.60 -15.04
C ASN A 39 -20.80 -12.15 -14.47
N ILE A 40 -20.75 -12.80 -13.32
CA ILE A 40 -21.92 -13.33 -12.63
C ILE A 40 -22.61 -12.17 -11.91
N GLN A 41 -23.92 -12.03 -12.11
CA GLN A 41 -24.69 -11.02 -11.41
C GLN A 41 -24.75 -11.32 -9.91
N TYR A 42 -24.62 -10.29 -9.08
CA TYR A 42 -24.75 -10.41 -7.63
C TYR A 42 -26.17 -10.83 -7.24
N PHE A 43 -26.28 -11.50 -6.11
CA PHE A 43 -27.53 -11.98 -5.55
C PHE A 43 -27.59 -11.67 -4.05
N PRO A 44 -28.80 -11.64 -3.42
CA PRO A 44 -28.95 -11.17 -2.04
C PRO A 44 -28.05 -11.88 -1.02
N LEU A 45 -27.94 -13.21 -1.08
CA LEU A 45 -27.08 -13.97 -0.16
C LEU A 45 -25.61 -13.52 -0.22
N LEU A 46 -25.10 -13.17 -1.42
CA LEU A 46 -23.72 -12.68 -1.56
C LEU A 46 -23.55 -11.34 -0.85
N ASN A 47 -24.51 -10.40 -1.01
CA ASN A 47 -24.50 -9.12 -0.31
C ASN A 47 -24.59 -9.31 1.21
N SER A 48 -25.43 -10.23 1.71
CA SER A 48 -25.51 -10.54 3.14
C SER A 48 -24.18 -11.06 3.70
N LEU A 49 -23.47 -11.95 2.98
CA LEU A 49 -22.14 -12.41 3.37
C LEU A 49 -21.11 -11.28 3.38
N ILE A 50 -21.15 -10.38 2.40
CA ILE A 50 -20.29 -9.19 2.36
C ILE A 50 -20.54 -8.32 3.60
N ARG A 51 -21.81 -8.15 4.01
CA ARG A 51 -22.17 -7.41 5.22
C ARG A 51 -21.62 -8.07 6.47
N GLU A 52 -21.84 -9.38 6.64
CA GLU A 52 -21.40 -10.11 7.83
C GLU A 52 -19.87 -10.07 8.00
N VAL A 53 -19.14 -10.20 6.90
CA VAL A 53 -17.65 -10.11 6.89
C VAL A 53 -17.15 -8.66 7.06
N GLY A 54 -18.00 -7.66 6.81
CA GLY A 54 -17.63 -6.24 6.94
C GLY A 54 -16.91 -5.64 5.73
N LEU A 55 -17.04 -6.25 4.56
CA LEU A 55 -16.45 -5.82 3.29
C LEU A 55 -17.36 -4.86 2.50
N TYR A 56 -18.02 -3.94 3.16
CA TYR A 56 -19.09 -3.08 2.62
C TYR A 56 -18.82 -2.41 1.27
N PRO A 57 -17.60 -1.94 0.93
CA PRO A 57 -17.32 -1.36 -0.39
C PRO A 57 -17.59 -2.31 -1.58
N TYR A 58 -17.64 -3.61 -1.34
CA TYR A 58 -17.89 -4.60 -2.38
C TYR A 58 -19.36 -4.99 -2.55
N MET A 59 -20.27 -4.38 -1.79
CA MET A 59 -21.70 -4.64 -1.93
C MET A 59 -22.25 -4.03 -3.24
N ASP A 60 -23.10 -4.77 -3.92
CA ASP A 60 -23.91 -4.24 -5.01
C ASP A 60 -25.29 -3.83 -4.49
N VAL A 61 -25.48 -2.53 -4.33
CA VAL A 61 -26.73 -1.95 -3.79
C VAL A 61 -27.94 -2.27 -4.65
N ASN A 62 -27.76 -2.47 -5.98
CA ASN A 62 -28.88 -2.73 -6.88
C ASN A 62 -29.49 -4.12 -6.73
N SER A 63 -28.69 -5.06 -6.24
CA SER A 63 -29.12 -6.46 -5.98
C SER A 63 -29.24 -6.80 -4.49
N SER A 64 -29.09 -5.79 -3.60
CA SER A 64 -29.15 -5.98 -2.15
C SER A 64 -30.55 -5.79 -1.60
N GLU A 65 -30.81 -6.45 -0.48
CA GLU A 65 -32.00 -6.19 0.34
C GLU A 65 -31.87 -4.85 1.08
N TRP A 66 -32.96 -4.37 1.69
CA TRP A 66 -32.97 -3.03 2.28
C TRP A 66 -31.98 -2.89 3.47
N GLU A 67 -31.79 -3.95 4.25
CA GLU A 67 -30.81 -3.97 5.36
C GLU A 67 -29.39 -3.80 4.87
N ASP A 68 -29.01 -4.50 3.81
CA ASP A 68 -27.69 -4.42 3.21
C ASP A 68 -27.44 -3.02 2.61
N ALA A 69 -28.45 -2.49 1.87
CA ALA A 69 -28.39 -1.14 1.34
C ALA A 69 -28.32 -0.07 2.43
N PHE A 70 -29.01 -0.27 3.55
CA PHE A 70 -28.95 0.62 4.71
C PHE A 70 -27.55 0.63 5.33
N VAL A 71 -26.96 -0.54 5.58
CA VAL A 71 -25.59 -0.68 6.09
C VAL A 71 -24.59 -0.02 5.14
N TYR A 72 -24.67 -0.30 3.84
CA TYR A 72 -23.81 0.34 2.82
C TYR A 72 -23.83 1.87 2.94
N ASN A 73 -25.01 2.47 3.10
CA ASN A 73 -25.13 3.92 3.23
C ASN A 73 -24.63 4.46 4.57
N LEU A 74 -24.78 3.72 5.67
CA LEU A 74 -24.26 4.12 6.98
C LEU A 74 -22.74 4.21 7.02
N PHE A 75 -22.04 3.40 6.25
CA PHE A 75 -20.58 3.35 6.23
C PHE A 75 -19.95 4.25 5.18
N LYS A 76 -20.74 5.13 4.54
CA LYS A 76 -20.21 6.18 3.67
C LYS A 76 -19.53 7.27 4.49
N ALA A 77 -18.39 7.71 4.02
CA ALA A 77 -17.67 8.86 4.57
C ALA A 77 -17.18 9.77 3.44
N ASP A 78 -17.31 11.08 3.63
CA ASP A 78 -16.70 12.08 2.76
C ASP A 78 -15.17 12.09 3.01
N ILE A 79 -14.41 11.87 1.97
CA ILE A 79 -12.95 11.82 2.00
C ILE A 79 -12.30 13.04 1.33
N GLY A 80 -13.06 14.11 1.11
CA GLY A 80 -12.66 15.33 0.41
C GLY A 80 -13.10 15.33 -1.06
N LEU A 81 -13.13 16.53 -1.67
CA LEU A 81 -13.63 16.79 -3.03
C LEU A 81 -15.12 16.41 -3.24
N ASN A 82 -15.93 16.35 -2.19
CA ASN A 82 -17.29 15.81 -2.23
C ASN A 82 -17.33 14.36 -2.73
N GLU A 83 -16.26 13.61 -2.55
CA GLU A 83 -16.17 12.20 -2.86
C GLU A 83 -16.54 11.38 -1.63
N GLU A 84 -17.65 10.68 -1.69
CA GLU A 84 -18.04 9.70 -0.66
C GLU A 84 -17.43 8.33 -1.00
N LYS A 85 -16.86 7.70 0.01
CA LYS A 85 -16.41 6.30 -0.07
C LYS A 85 -17.07 5.50 1.05
N VAL A 86 -17.45 4.29 0.71
CA VAL A 86 -17.90 3.32 1.71
C VAL A 86 -16.66 2.76 2.40
N LEU A 87 -16.64 2.81 3.71
CA LEU A 87 -15.55 2.25 4.51
C LEU A 87 -15.86 0.80 4.87
N HIS A 88 -14.82 -0.02 4.96
CA HIS A 88 -14.91 -1.32 5.59
C HIS A 88 -15.25 -1.17 7.09
N ARG A 89 -15.82 -2.21 7.70
CA ARG A 89 -16.18 -2.23 9.13
C ARG A 89 -15.04 -1.76 10.02
N GLU A 90 -13.85 -2.32 9.84
CA GLU A 90 -12.70 -1.99 10.67
C GLU A 90 -12.11 -0.59 10.40
N GLN A 91 -12.21 -0.09 9.16
CA GLN A 91 -11.84 1.30 8.84
C GLN A 91 -12.76 2.28 9.56
N PHE A 92 -14.08 2.00 9.57
CA PHE A 92 -15.04 2.84 10.24
C PHE A 92 -14.87 2.82 11.77
N ARG A 93 -14.59 1.64 12.34
CA ARG A 93 -14.27 1.49 13.77
C ARG A 93 -13.05 2.32 14.17
N LEU A 94 -12.00 2.30 13.36
CA LEU A 94 -10.80 3.09 13.56
C LEU A 94 -11.10 4.60 13.44
N LEU A 95 -11.83 5.01 12.40
CA LEU A 95 -12.25 6.39 12.21
C LEU A 95 -13.08 6.90 13.38
N SER A 96 -14.06 6.12 13.87
CA SER A 96 -14.89 6.46 15.02
C SER A 96 -14.06 6.67 16.27
N SER A 97 -13.08 5.82 16.52
CA SER A 97 -12.16 5.95 17.66
C SER A 97 -11.29 7.21 17.56
N LEU A 98 -10.82 7.57 16.35
CA LEU A 98 -10.10 8.82 16.10
C LEU A 98 -11.00 10.06 16.31
N LEU A 99 -12.24 10.02 15.81
CA LEU A 99 -13.22 11.11 16.00
C LEU A 99 -13.59 11.31 17.47
N ALA A 100 -13.56 10.24 18.27
CA ALA A 100 -13.72 10.31 19.71
C ALA A 100 -12.51 10.91 20.46
N GLY A 101 -11.44 11.28 19.74
CA GLY A 101 -10.25 11.92 20.31
C GLY A 101 -9.25 10.96 20.96
N LYS A 102 -9.36 9.65 20.73
CA LYS A 102 -8.43 8.65 21.28
C LYS A 102 -7.05 8.74 20.63
N ASN A 103 -6.01 8.51 21.43
CA ASN A 103 -4.65 8.27 20.94
C ASN A 103 -4.55 6.81 20.50
N ILE A 104 -4.19 6.56 19.25
CA ILE A 104 -4.25 5.21 18.67
C ILE A 104 -2.92 4.87 17.98
N ALA A 105 -2.40 3.69 18.27
CA ALA A 105 -1.40 3.03 17.47
C ALA A 105 -2.06 1.83 16.75
N VAL A 106 -2.08 1.85 15.42
CA VAL A 106 -2.71 0.80 14.63
C VAL A 106 -1.67 -0.03 13.91
N SER A 107 -1.82 -1.35 14.03
CA SER A 107 -1.17 -2.33 13.18
C SER A 107 -2.17 -2.82 12.14
N ALA A 108 -1.95 -2.52 10.87
CA ALA A 108 -2.86 -2.91 9.80
C ALA A 108 -2.08 -3.22 8.52
N PRO A 109 -2.51 -4.19 7.70
CA PRO A 109 -1.89 -4.48 6.42
C PRO A 109 -1.87 -3.25 5.50
N THR A 110 -0.98 -3.25 4.51
CA THR A 110 -0.89 -2.13 3.55
C THR A 110 -2.17 -1.97 2.75
N SER A 111 -2.85 -3.08 2.44
CA SER A 111 -4.15 -3.11 1.74
C SER A 111 -5.32 -2.55 2.56
N PHE A 112 -5.15 -2.31 3.86
CA PHE A 112 -6.20 -1.81 4.75
C PHE A 112 -6.77 -0.44 4.35
N GLY A 113 -6.06 0.33 3.53
CA GLY A 113 -6.52 1.66 3.12
C GLY A 113 -6.38 2.72 4.21
N LYS A 114 -5.29 2.69 4.99
CA LYS A 114 -4.99 3.65 6.07
C LYS A 114 -5.14 5.11 5.66
N SER A 115 -4.81 5.44 4.41
CA SER A 115 -4.92 6.79 3.85
C SER A 115 -6.36 7.31 3.77
N PHE A 116 -7.34 6.44 3.50
CA PHE A 116 -8.76 6.83 3.48
C PHE A 116 -9.25 7.26 4.86
N VAL A 117 -8.80 6.57 5.91
CA VAL A 117 -9.15 6.93 7.29
C VAL A 117 -8.60 8.30 7.67
N ILE A 118 -7.35 8.61 7.25
CA ILE A 118 -6.75 9.94 7.45
C ILE A 118 -7.56 11.02 6.73
N ASP A 119 -7.92 10.79 5.47
CA ASP A 119 -8.65 11.75 4.66
C ASP A 119 -10.06 12.01 5.23
N ALA A 120 -10.78 10.94 5.61
CA ALA A 120 -12.08 11.05 6.25
C ALA A 120 -11.99 11.79 7.60
N PHE A 121 -10.97 11.50 8.42
CA PHE A 121 -10.76 12.22 9.67
C PHE A 121 -10.53 13.72 9.46
N ILE A 122 -9.65 14.10 8.53
CA ILE A 122 -9.38 15.52 8.22
C ILE A 122 -10.67 16.21 7.76
N LYS A 123 -11.44 15.56 6.87
CA LYS A 123 -12.67 16.14 6.34
C LYS A 123 -13.77 16.33 7.40
N LEU A 124 -13.96 15.32 8.24
CA LEU A 124 -15.01 15.33 9.26
C LEU A 124 -14.67 16.20 10.48
N ARG A 125 -13.43 16.11 10.98
CA ARG A 125 -13.00 16.81 12.19
C ARG A 125 -12.55 18.25 11.94
N LYS A 126 -12.06 18.53 10.72
CA LYS A 126 -11.53 19.84 10.29
C LYS A 126 -10.50 20.42 11.26
N PRO A 127 -9.46 19.65 11.64
CA PRO A 127 -8.44 20.12 12.58
C PRO A 127 -7.70 21.33 12.01
N ARG A 128 -7.22 22.25 12.87
CA ARG A 128 -6.48 23.45 12.44
C ARG A 128 -5.06 23.09 11.98
N ASN A 129 -4.34 22.32 12.80
CA ASN A 129 -2.95 21.93 12.53
C ASN A 129 -2.80 20.42 12.57
N VAL A 130 -2.44 19.83 11.43
CA VAL A 130 -2.17 18.41 11.26
C VAL A 130 -0.70 18.22 10.91
N ALA A 131 0.02 17.36 11.62
CA ALA A 131 1.35 16.94 11.20
C ALA A 131 1.33 15.47 10.76
N ILE A 132 1.82 15.19 9.56
CA ILE A 132 1.98 13.85 9.00
C ILE A 132 3.47 13.59 8.79
N ILE A 133 4.05 12.71 9.60
CA ILE A 133 5.43 12.25 9.43
C ILE A 133 5.41 11.01 8.55
N VAL A 134 6.19 11.05 7.48
CA VAL A 134 6.37 9.94 6.53
C VAL A 134 7.85 9.63 6.37
N PRO A 135 8.26 8.35 6.30
CA PRO A 135 9.67 7.99 6.44
C PRO A 135 10.55 8.33 5.24
N THR A 136 9.96 8.50 4.04
CA THR A 136 10.72 8.71 2.81
C THR A 136 10.24 9.91 2.02
N ILE A 137 11.12 10.46 1.18
CA ILE A 137 10.78 11.58 0.28
C ILE A 137 9.71 11.14 -0.75
N ALA A 138 9.76 9.90 -1.20
CA ALA A 138 8.78 9.36 -2.15
C ALA A 138 7.36 9.35 -1.55
N LEU A 139 7.22 8.83 -0.32
CA LEU A 139 5.96 8.86 0.43
C LEU A 139 5.51 10.29 0.76
N THR A 140 6.46 11.19 1.05
CA THR A 140 6.14 12.61 1.25
C THR A 140 5.47 13.20 0.02
N ASP A 141 6.00 12.94 -1.18
CA ASP A 141 5.42 13.46 -2.42
C ASP A 141 4.09 12.81 -2.79
N GLU A 142 3.94 11.51 -2.56
CA GLU A 142 2.67 10.81 -2.78
C GLU A 142 1.60 11.36 -1.84
N THR A 143 1.88 11.40 -0.54
CA THR A 143 0.99 11.96 0.48
C THR A 143 0.65 13.42 0.18
N ARG A 144 1.65 14.24 -0.21
CA ARG A 144 1.43 15.63 -0.59
C ARG A 144 0.47 15.75 -1.78
N ARG A 145 0.68 14.97 -2.85
CA ARG A 145 -0.20 15.01 -4.04
C ARG A 145 -1.63 14.63 -3.69
N ARG A 146 -1.80 13.58 -2.90
CA ARG A 146 -3.11 13.11 -2.43
C ARG A 146 -3.81 14.16 -1.58
N ILE A 147 -3.15 14.68 -0.56
CA ILE A 147 -3.69 15.70 0.37
C ILE A 147 -3.94 17.01 -0.37
N TYR A 148 -3.01 17.46 -1.22
CA TYR A 148 -3.18 18.68 -2.00
C TYR A 148 -4.40 18.61 -2.91
N LYS A 149 -4.58 17.50 -3.63
CA LYS A 149 -5.75 17.31 -4.49
C LYS A 149 -7.08 17.45 -3.72
N LYS A 150 -7.12 16.99 -2.47
CA LYS A 150 -8.35 16.93 -1.67
C LYS A 150 -8.59 18.16 -0.81
N PHE A 151 -7.55 18.78 -0.29
CA PHE A 151 -7.67 19.76 0.78
C PHE A 151 -6.99 21.11 0.52
N ALA A 152 -6.37 21.36 -0.64
CA ALA A 152 -5.67 22.61 -0.93
C ALA A 152 -6.57 23.85 -0.88
N ASN A 153 -7.88 23.69 -1.05
CA ASN A 153 -8.85 24.80 -0.95
C ASN A 153 -9.19 25.16 0.50
N GLU A 154 -8.95 24.26 1.46
CA GLU A 154 -9.32 24.45 2.88
C GLU A 154 -8.05 24.57 3.78
N TYR A 155 -6.90 24.09 3.30
CA TYR A 155 -5.66 23.99 4.07
C TYR A 155 -4.44 24.46 3.29
N ASN A 156 -3.51 25.08 3.99
CA ASN A 156 -2.15 25.31 3.49
C ASN A 156 -1.33 24.02 3.67
N ILE A 157 -0.84 23.47 2.55
CA ILE A 157 -0.08 22.21 2.56
C ILE A 157 1.42 22.53 2.61
N ILE A 158 2.03 22.22 3.74
CA ILE A 158 3.40 22.63 4.07
C ILE A 158 4.33 21.40 3.96
N THR A 159 5.32 21.51 3.08
CA THR A 159 6.36 20.50 2.90
C THR A 159 7.78 21.05 3.05
N THR A 160 7.93 22.38 3.12
CA THR A 160 9.21 23.08 3.25
C THR A 160 9.12 24.17 4.32
N THR A 161 10.27 24.60 4.87
CA THR A 161 10.35 25.50 6.02
C THR A 161 10.04 26.98 5.71
N ASP A 162 9.86 27.32 4.45
CA ASP A 162 9.75 28.72 4.01
C ASP A 162 8.29 29.17 3.81
N ILE A 163 7.35 28.23 3.99
CA ILE A 163 5.92 28.50 3.81
C ILE A 163 5.36 29.11 5.10
N PRO A 164 4.73 30.30 5.06
CA PRO A 164 4.11 30.90 6.25
C PRO A 164 2.91 30.08 6.72
N LEU A 165 2.67 30.11 8.04
CA LEU A 165 1.51 29.49 8.63
C LEU A 165 0.26 30.34 8.41
N VAL A 166 -0.86 29.66 8.18
CA VAL A 166 -2.20 30.29 8.07
C VAL A 166 -3.13 29.67 9.13
N GLU A 167 -4.42 29.96 9.08
CA GLU A 167 -5.39 29.45 10.05
C GLU A 167 -5.44 27.92 10.10
N ARG A 168 -5.31 27.24 8.93
CA ARG A 168 -5.35 25.78 8.81
C ARG A 168 -4.17 25.26 8.02
N ASN A 169 -3.38 24.38 8.62
CA ASN A 169 -2.16 23.86 8.04
C ASN A 169 -2.11 22.34 8.11
N ILE A 170 -1.62 21.72 7.03
CA ILE A 170 -1.24 20.32 7.02
C ILE A 170 0.26 20.23 6.68
N PHE A 171 1.03 19.78 7.65
CA PHE A 171 2.48 19.57 7.53
C PHE A 171 2.75 18.15 7.09
N ILE A 172 3.49 17.97 6.00
CA ILE A 172 3.85 16.65 5.47
C ILE A 172 5.35 16.62 5.25
N PHE A 173 6.08 15.85 6.04
CA PHE A 173 7.52 15.79 5.93
C PHE A 173 8.16 14.53 6.52
N PRO A 174 9.41 14.21 6.09
CA PRO A 174 10.23 13.23 6.78
C PRO A 174 10.65 13.76 8.17
N GLN A 175 10.99 12.86 9.06
CA GLN A 175 11.32 13.15 10.45
C GLN A 175 12.41 14.22 10.64
N GLU A 176 13.40 14.26 9.75
CA GLU A 176 14.49 15.24 9.84
C GLU A 176 13.97 16.67 9.61
N ARG A 177 13.05 16.83 8.65
CA ARG A 177 12.44 18.13 8.37
C ARG A 177 11.42 18.52 9.44
N ALA A 178 10.71 17.52 10.01
CA ALA A 178 9.80 17.75 11.13
C ALA A 178 10.47 18.49 12.29
N LEU A 179 11.71 18.13 12.60
CA LEU A 179 12.47 18.77 13.68
C LEU A 179 12.74 20.27 13.47
N CYS A 180 12.79 20.73 12.22
CA CYS A 180 12.97 22.16 11.92
C CYS A 180 11.72 23.00 12.23
N TYR A 181 10.55 22.37 12.32
CA TYR A 181 9.29 23.04 12.59
C TYR A 181 8.86 23.06 14.06
N VAL A 182 9.48 22.26 14.93
CA VAL A 182 9.07 22.10 16.32
C VAL A 182 8.93 23.46 17.03
N ASN A 183 9.83 24.40 16.76
CA ASN A 183 9.82 25.73 17.38
C ASN A 183 8.93 26.76 16.65
N LYS A 184 8.28 26.38 15.55
CA LYS A 184 7.43 27.24 14.73
C LYS A 184 5.94 26.89 14.88
N ILE A 185 5.62 25.77 15.51
CA ILE A 185 4.26 25.26 15.69
C ILE A 185 3.94 25.29 17.17
N ASP A 186 2.97 26.12 17.58
CA ASP A 186 2.58 26.24 18.98
C ASP A 186 1.73 25.06 19.45
N SER A 187 0.89 24.50 18.56
CA SER A 187 0.03 23.36 18.88
C SER A 187 -0.33 22.56 17.63
N LEU A 188 -0.50 21.25 17.80
CA LEU A 188 -1.04 20.34 16.82
C LEU A 188 -2.37 19.76 17.33
N ASP A 189 -3.39 19.73 16.48
CA ASP A 189 -4.63 19.02 16.82
C ASP A 189 -4.41 17.52 16.71
N ILE A 190 -3.61 17.06 15.71
CA ILE A 190 -3.22 15.67 15.57
C ILE A 190 -1.81 15.53 15.00
N LEU A 191 -1.06 14.58 15.57
CA LEU A 191 0.20 14.06 15.03
C LEU A 191 -0.03 12.67 14.44
N ILE A 192 0.18 12.53 13.15
CA ILE A 192 0.11 11.26 12.42
C ILE A 192 1.53 10.82 12.09
N VAL A 193 1.89 9.59 12.45
CA VAL A 193 3.19 9.00 12.15
C VAL A 193 2.98 7.74 11.33
N ASP A 194 3.31 7.81 10.05
CA ASP A 194 3.28 6.64 9.17
C ASP A 194 4.57 5.82 9.32
N GLU A 195 4.46 4.50 9.11
CA GLU A 195 5.58 3.56 9.27
C GLU A 195 6.26 3.68 10.65
N PHE A 196 5.46 3.84 11.71
CA PHE A 196 5.92 4.05 13.09
C PHE A 196 6.92 3.01 13.58
N TYR A 197 6.86 1.76 13.10
CA TYR A 197 7.80 0.69 13.44
C TYR A 197 9.27 1.04 13.12
N LYS A 198 9.52 1.97 12.19
CA LYS A 198 10.86 2.50 11.89
C LYS A 198 11.47 3.32 13.03
N SER A 199 10.72 3.59 14.09
CA SER A 199 11.28 4.11 15.36
C SER A 199 12.13 3.08 16.10
N SER A 200 11.97 1.78 15.83
CA SER A 200 12.85 0.75 16.39
C SER A 200 14.17 0.66 15.65
N LYS A 201 15.26 0.51 16.40
CA LYS A 201 16.61 0.27 15.86
C LYS A 201 16.76 -1.05 15.11
N ASP A 202 15.85 -2.00 15.34
CA ASP A 202 15.85 -3.28 14.67
C ASP A 202 15.44 -3.14 13.18
N PHE A 203 14.64 -2.14 12.88
CA PHE A 203 14.13 -1.87 11.53
C PHE A 203 14.91 -0.75 10.83
N GLU A 204 15.31 0.31 11.55
CA GLU A 204 15.97 1.48 10.97
C GLU A 204 17.08 1.99 11.90
N LYS A 205 18.32 1.51 11.69
CA LYS A 205 19.44 1.81 12.60
C LYS A 205 19.86 3.27 12.60
N GLU A 206 19.90 3.91 11.43
CA GLU A 206 20.47 5.26 11.29
C GLU A 206 19.46 6.37 11.59
N ARG A 207 18.19 6.19 11.18
CA ARG A 207 17.18 7.24 11.23
C ARG A 207 16.17 7.10 12.36
N SER A 208 16.18 5.97 13.09
CA SER A 208 15.26 5.75 14.21
C SER A 208 15.36 6.82 15.29
N ALA A 209 16.58 7.25 15.63
CA ALA A 209 16.81 8.29 16.64
C ALA A 209 16.19 9.65 16.24
N SER A 210 16.27 10.05 14.98
CA SER A 210 15.64 11.28 14.50
C SER A 210 14.11 11.18 14.50
N LEU A 211 13.57 10.01 14.16
CA LEU A 211 12.14 9.75 14.22
C LEU A 211 11.61 9.80 15.67
N ILE A 212 12.26 9.13 16.60
CA ILE A 212 11.90 9.18 18.03
C ILE A 212 11.93 10.63 18.52
N LYS A 213 12.98 11.39 18.20
CA LYS A 213 13.11 12.80 18.59
C LYS A 213 11.97 13.65 18.04
N ALA A 214 11.57 13.44 16.77
CA ALA A 214 10.45 14.14 16.16
C ALA A 214 9.12 13.77 16.84
N ILE A 215 8.88 12.48 17.10
CA ILE A 215 7.68 11.98 17.79
C ILE A 215 7.56 12.58 19.20
N ILE A 216 8.64 12.57 19.97
CA ILE A 216 8.63 13.13 21.33
C ILE A 216 8.30 14.63 21.29
N LYS A 217 9.02 15.40 20.47
CA LYS A 217 8.87 16.85 20.44
C LYS A 217 7.52 17.30 19.89
N LEU A 218 7.07 16.74 18.77
CA LEU A 218 5.77 17.07 18.20
C LEU A 218 4.62 16.46 19.02
N GLY A 219 4.84 15.30 19.64
CA GLY A 219 3.87 14.67 20.53
C GLY A 219 3.58 15.47 21.81
N GLN A 220 4.53 16.29 22.28
CA GLN A 220 4.33 17.19 23.44
C GLN A 220 3.34 18.32 23.14
N ILE A 221 3.25 18.78 21.90
CA ILE A 221 2.36 19.87 21.46
C ILE A 221 1.11 19.34 20.73
N ALA A 222 0.99 18.02 20.54
CA ALA A 222 -0.14 17.39 19.90
C ALA A 222 -1.23 17.01 20.90
N LYS A 223 -2.47 17.40 20.60
CA LYS A 223 -3.66 17.03 21.40
C LYS A 223 -4.02 15.56 21.20
N GLN A 224 -3.78 15.04 19.99
CA GLN A 224 -4.09 13.67 19.62
C GLN A 224 -2.93 13.05 18.82
N LYS A 225 -2.73 11.74 18.97
CA LYS A 225 -1.66 10.99 18.30
C LYS A 225 -2.27 9.81 17.54
N TYR A 226 -1.82 9.61 16.32
CA TYR A 226 -2.21 8.49 15.47
C TYR A 226 -0.97 7.88 14.82
N TYR A 227 -0.57 6.68 15.24
CA TYR A 227 0.62 5.99 14.74
C TYR A 227 0.21 4.77 13.92
N LEU A 228 0.82 4.63 12.75
CA LEU A 228 0.50 3.58 11.80
C LEU A 228 1.72 2.70 11.57
N ALA A 229 1.49 1.40 11.59
CA ALA A 229 2.50 0.40 11.25
C ALA A 229 1.85 -0.76 10.50
N PRO A 230 2.58 -1.43 9.59
CA PRO A 230 2.16 -2.73 9.10
C PRO A 230 2.55 -3.80 10.13
N ASN A 231 1.64 -4.72 10.40
CA ASN A 231 1.92 -6.04 11.01
C ASN A 231 2.86 -6.11 12.21
N ILE A 232 2.78 -5.13 13.10
CA ILE A 232 3.39 -5.25 14.44
C ILE A 232 2.43 -5.98 15.38
N THR A 233 2.97 -6.77 16.28
CA THR A 233 2.17 -7.58 17.22
C THR A 233 1.86 -6.84 18.50
N LYS A 234 2.70 -5.89 18.88
CA LYS A 234 2.56 -5.07 20.10
C LYS A 234 3.33 -3.76 19.96
N ILE A 235 3.00 -2.81 20.79
CA ILE A 235 3.84 -1.62 21.06
C ILE A 235 4.39 -1.73 22.49
N GLU A 236 5.60 -1.22 22.69
CA GLU A 236 6.17 -1.14 24.02
C GLU A 236 5.65 0.10 24.74
N ASP A 237 5.37 -0.01 26.02
CA ASP A 237 4.97 1.12 26.86
C ASP A 237 6.20 1.99 27.15
N ASN A 238 6.12 3.25 26.72
CA ASN A 238 7.18 4.23 26.90
C ASN A 238 6.59 5.66 26.89
N GLN A 239 7.44 6.66 27.03
CA GLN A 239 7.01 8.07 27.16
C GLN A 239 6.13 8.56 26.01
N PHE A 240 6.23 8.04 24.79
CA PHE A 240 5.46 8.50 23.62
C PHE A 240 4.34 7.54 23.21
N THR A 241 4.20 6.39 23.85
CA THR A 241 3.17 5.38 23.59
C THR A 241 2.26 5.09 24.77
N LYS A 242 2.61 5.48 26.01
CA LYS A 242 1.91 5.13 27.26
C LYS A 242 0.42 5.47 27.29
N ASP A 243 -0.01 6.48 26.54
CA ASP A 243 -1.40 6.93 26.50
C ASP A 243 -2.12 6.46 25.22
N MET A 244 -1.58 5.46 24.52
CA MET A 244 -2.11 5.00 23.25
C MET A 244 -2.86 3.68 23.39
N GLU A 245 -4.03 3.61 22.76
CA GLU A 245 -4.72 2.34 22.53
C GLU A 245 -4.07 1.64 21.34
N PHE A 246 -3.61 0.39 21.53
CA PHE A 246 -3.08 -0.41 20.44
C PHE A 246 -4.20 -1.21 19.77
N MET A 247 -4.40 -1.00 18.48
CA MET A 247 -5.39 -1.70 17.68
C MET A 247 -4.69 -2.56 16.63
N LYS A 248 -4.76 -3.87 16.79
CA LYS A 248 -4.31 -4.82 15.76
C LYS A 248 -5.47 -5.10 14.82
N MET A 249 -5.33 -4.74 13.56
CA MET A 249 -6.30 -4.97 12.50
C MET A 249 -5.83 -6.15 11.65
N ASP A 250 -6.41 -7.31 11.89
CA ASP A 250 -6.20 -8.49 11.05
C ASP A 250 -7.30 -8.56 9.98
N PHE A 251 -7.29 -7.57 9.12
CA PHE A 251 -8.34 -7.35 8.14
C PHE A 251 -7.75 -7.18 6.73
N ASN A 252 -7.55 -8.29 6.04
CA ASN A 252 -7.15 -8.29 4.64
C ASN A 252 -8.33 -7.99 3.72
N THR A 253 -8.10 -7.17 2.71
CA THR A 253 -9.05 -6.88 1.63
C THR A 253 -8.64 -7.56 0.32
N VAL A 254 -7.53 -8.28 0.34
CA VAL A 254 -7.00 -9.05 -0.80
C VAL A 254 -6.65 -10.46 -0.35
N PHE A 255 -6.89 -11.43 -1.22
CA PHE A 255 -6.45 -12.80 -1.01
C PHE A 255 -5.06 -12.98 -1.59
N LEU A 256 -4.14 -13.54 -0.79
CA LEU A 256 -2.76 -13.78 -1.20
C LEU A 256 -2.52 -15.30 -1.34
N LYS A 257 -2.23 -15.75 -2.57
CA LYS A 257 -1.78 -17.10 -2.84
C LYS A 257 -0.24 -17.15 -2.85
N VAL A 258 0.35 -17.72 -1.82
CA VAL A 258 1.80 -17.90 -1.71
C VAL A 258 2.17 -19.30 -2.23
N THR A 259 3.20 -19.35 -3.08
CA THR A 259 3.78 -20.61 -3.56
C THR A 259 5.29 -20.58 -3.29
N ASP A 260 5.77 -21.52 -2.50
CA ASP A 260 7.19 -21.69 -2.24
C ASP A 260 7.78 -22.75 -3.21
N TYR A 261 8.73 -22.31 -4.04
CA TYR A 261 9.43 -23.16 -4.98
C TYR A 261 10.81 -23.60 -4.45
N TYR A 262 11.25 -23.13 -3.29
CA TYR A 262 12.55 -23.48 -2.75
C TYR A 262 12.75 -25.00 -2.53
N PRO A 263 11.75 -25.76 -2.04
CA PRO A 263 11.87 -27.21 -1.90
C PRO A 263 12.21 -27.94 -3.22
N GLN A 264 11.74 -27.41 -4.36
CA GLN A 264 12.00 -27.98 -5.68
C GLN A 264 13.32 -27.51 -6.29
N ILE A 265 13.73 -26.29 -6.01
CA ILE A 265 14.90 -25.61 -6.58
C ILE A 265 16.18 -25.91 -5.78
N GLY A 266 16.10 -25.83 -4.47
CA GLY A 266 17.24 -25.91 -3.56
C GLY A 266 18.26 -24.80 -3.85
N THR A 267 19.54 -25.18 -3.94
CA THR A 267 20.65 -24.27 -4.24
C THR A 267 21.06 -24.24 -5.71
N ASP A 268 20.32 -24.93 -6.58
CA ASP A 268 20.62 -25.03 -8.00
C ASP A 268 20.25 -23.74 -8.74
N THR A 269 21.26 -22.99 -9.14
CA THR A 269 21.12 -21.69 -9.81
C THR A 269 20.54 -21.82 -11.23
N GLN A 270 20.86 -22.88 -11.96
CA GLN A 270 20.33 -23.10 -13.31
C GLN A 270 18.82 -23.39 -13.21
N LYS A 271 18.46 -24.32 -12.35
CA LYS A 271 17.07 -24.69 -12.10
C LYS A 271 16.24 -23.49 -11.62
N LYS A 272 16.82 -22.64 -10.76
CA LYS A 272 16.20 -21.38 -10.32
C LYS A 272 15.89 -20.45 -11.49
N GLY A 273 16.83 -20.31 -12.44
CA GLY A 273 16.62 -19.55 -13.67
C GLY A 273 15.50 -20.12 -14.54
N GLU A 274 15.43 -21.44 -14.70
CA GLU A 274 14.37 -22.11 -15.47
C GLU A 274 12.98 -21.89 -14.85
N TYR A 275 12.86 -22.04 -13.54
CA TYR A 275 11.60 -21.74 -12.80
C TYR A 275 11.18 -20.29 -12.96
N PHE A 276 12.12 -19.36 -12.84
CA PHE A 276 11.86 -17.94 -13.04
C PHE A 276 11.33 -17.66 -14.46
N LEU A 277 11.98 -18.19 -15.48
CA LEU A 277 11.57 -18.00 -16.87
C LEU A 277 10.18 -18.59 -17.13
N ASN A 278 9.90 -19.76 -16.55
CA ASN A 278 8.58 -20.35 -16.63
C ASN A 278 7.52 -19.46 -15.99
N LEU A 279 7.75 -18.98 -14.77
CA LEU A 279 6.84 -18.05 -14.09
C LEU A 279 6.67 -16.75 -14.89
N ASN A 280 7.76 -16.19 -15.40
CA ASN A 280 7.72 -14.97 -16.20
C ASN A 280 6.86 -15.11 -17.47
N ARG A 281 6.79 -16.31 -18.05
CA ARG A 281 5.96 -16.62 -19.24
C ARG A 281 4.50 -16.93 -18.89
N THR A 282 4.27 -17.62 -17.77
CA THR A 282 2.93 -18.17 -17.43
C THR A 282 2.08 -17.23 -16.61
N LEU A 283 2.69 -16.38 -15.78
CA LEU A 283 1.96 -15.42 -14.98
C LEU A 283 1.28 -14.36 -15.86
N LYS A 284 -0.03 -14.29 -15.75
CA LYS A 284 -0.84 -13.22 -16.35
C LYS A 284 -0.86 -12.00 -15.43
N GLY A 285 -1.11 -10.82 -16.01
CA GLY A 285 -1.16 -9.57 -15.26
C GLY A 285 0.21 -8.99 -14.92
N LYS A 286 0.20 -7.88 -14.24
CA LYS A 286 1.39 -7.10 -13.88
C LYS A 286 2.16 -7.78 -12.76
N THR A 287 3.49 -7.88 -12.93
CA THR A 287 4.33 -8.64 -12.01
C THR A 287 5.50 -7.81 -11.51
N LEU A 288 5.63 -7.69 -10.20
CA LEU A 288 6.84 -7.20 -9.54
C LEU A 288 7.83 -8.35 -9.36
N ILE A 289 9.11 -8.09 -9.63
CA ILE A 289 10.20 -9.05 -9.44
C ILE A 289 11.18 -8.45 -8.44
N TYR A 290 11.16 -8.93 -7.22
CA TYR A 290 12.12 -8.51 -6.20
C TYR A 290 13.44 -9.23 -6.37
N ALA A 291 14.45 -8.51 -6.82
CA ALA A 291 15.79 -9.05 -7.08
C ALA A 291 16.71 -9.06 -5.85
N GLY A 292 16.48 -8.18 -4.87
CA GLY A 292 17.25 -8.07 -3.63
C GLY A 292 18.58 -7.33 -3.76
N SER A 293 19.24 -7.38 -4.94
CA SER A 293 20.53 -6.72 -5.18
C SER A 293 20.67 -6.25 -6.62
N PHE A 294 21.62 -5.33 -6.88
CA PHE A 294 21.94 -4.86 -8.22
C PHE A 294 22.49 -5.98 -9.12
N SER A 295 23.32 -6.88 -8.57
CA SER A 295 23.86 -8.03 -9.32
C SER A 295 22.73 -8.96 -9.78
N ASN A 296 21.74 -9.21 -8.94
CA ASN A 296 20.58 -10.00 -9.31
C ASN A 296 19.70 -9.30 -10.37
N ILE A 297 19.54 -7.97 -10.30
CA ILE A 297 18.88 -7.22 -11.38
C ILE A 297 19.57 -7.49 -12.70
N THR A 298 20.91 -7.40 -12.74
CA THR A 298 21.66 -7.67 -13.97
C THR A 298 21.47 -9.11 -14.46
N SER A 299 21.55 -10.10 -13.57
CA SER A 299 21.35 -11.51 -13.92
C SER A 299 19.95 -11.79 -14.46
N LEU A 300 18.91 -11.27 -13.79
CA LEU A 300 17.52 -11.41 -14.25
C LEU A 300 17.27 -10.68 -15.56
N SER A 301 17.87 -9.50 -15.73
CA SER A 301 17.81 -8.73 -16.98
C SER A 301 18.37 -9.54 -18.15
N ASN A 302 19.55 -10.13 -17.98
CA ASN A 302 20.18 -10.95 -19.01
C ASN A 302 19.34 -12.17 -19.37
N LEU A 303 18.82 -12.91 -18.37
CA LEU A 303 17.91 -14.04 -18.61
C LEU A 303 16.68 -13.63 -19.44
N ILE A 304 16.09 -12.48 -19.16
CA ILE A 304 14.92 -11.99 -19.90
C ILE A 304 15.34 -11.54 -21.31
N LEU A 305 16.46 -10.85 -21.47
CA LEU A 305 16.95 -10.38 -22.76
C LEU A 305 17.24 -11.53 -23.73
N GLU A 306 17.77 -12.64 -23.23
CA GLU A 306 18.08 -13.84 -24.00
C GLU A 306 16.84 -14.63 -24.42
N THR A 307 15.77 -14.60 -23.62
CA THR A 307 14.66 -15.56 -23.76
C THR A 307 13.31 -14.94 -24.13
N SER A 308 13.12 -13.64 -23.86
CA SER A 308 11.83 -13.00 -24.06
C SER A 308 11.77 -12.22 -25.38
N PRO A 309 10.71 -12.36 -26.18
CA PRO A 309 10.55 -11.59 -27.42
C PRO A 309 10.27 -10.11 -27.12
N LYS A 310 10.47 -9.27 -28.11
CA LYS A 310 10.01 -7.88 -28.08
C LYS A 310 8.49 -7.84 -28.20
N ILE A 311 7.89 -6.86 -27.52
CA ILE A 311 6.44 -6.60 -27.57
C ILE A 311 6.20 -5.53 -28.62
N ASP A 312 5.18 -5.69 -29.43
CA ASP A 312 4.73 -4.67 -30.38
C ASP A 312 3.82 -3.67 -29.64
N SER A 313 4.43 -2.59 -29.15
CA SER A 313 3.75 -1.49 -28.44
C SER A 313 4.42 -0.17 -28.80
N VAL A 314 3.64 0.76 -29.32
CA VAL A 314 4.12 2.12 -29.66
C VAL A 314 4.70 2.79 -28.43
N LEU A 315 3.99 2.73 -27.29
CA LEU A 315 4.40 3.34 -26.03
C LEU A 315 5.77 2.83 -25.54
N LEU A 316 5.97 1.51 -25.60
CA LEU A 316 7.23 0.89 -25.17
C LEU A 316 8.38 1.17 -26.15
N ASN A 317 8.09 1.25 -27.45
CA ASN A 317 9.07 1.63 -28.46
C ASN A 317 9.51 3.09 -28.25
N ASP A 318 8.56 4.01 -28.07
CA ASP A 318 8.86 5.43 -27.80
C ASP A 318 9.67 5.61 -26.52
N PHE A 319 9.32 4.88 -25.45
CA PHE A 319 10.08 4.91 -24.21
C PHE A 319 11.51 4.37 -24.40
N SER A 320 11.67 3.23 -25.10
CA SER A 320 12.98 2.68 -25.38
C SER A 320 13.82 3.60 -26.26
N ASP A 321 13.25 4.22 -27.28
CA ASP A 321 13.96 5.15 -28.16
C ASP A 321 14.34 6.44 -27.42
N TRP A 322 13.48 6.92 -26.51
CA TRP A 322 13.83 8.03 -25.62
C TRP A 322 15.00 7.68 -24.70
N LEU A 323 15.00 6.46 -24.11
CA LEU A 323 16.13 5.97 -23.31
C LEU A 323 17.42 5.89 -24.12
N GLY A 324 17.35 5.34 -25.34
CA GLY A 324 18.50 5.24 -26.23
C GLY A 324 19.12 6.60 -26.57
N LYS A 325 18.27 7.61 -26.87
CA LYS A 325 18.72 8.97 -27.20
C LYS A 325 19.31 9.71 -26.01
N ASN A 326 18.77 9.55 -24.80
CA ASN A 326 19.16 10.32 -23.63
C ASN A 326 20.19 9.63 -22.74
N TYR A 327 20.36 8.32 -22.86
CA TYR A 327 21.30 7.51 -22.08
C TYR A 327 22.17 6.65 -23.01
N ASP A 328 21.72 5.42 -23.38
CA ASP A 328 22.44 4.50 -24.23
C ASP A 328 21.47 3.49 -24.88
N TYR A 329 21.62 3.23 -26.18
CA TYR A 329 20.84 2.22 -26.90
C TYR A 329 21.15 0.78 -26.45
N ASN A 330 22.35 0.53 -25.92
CA ASN A 330 22.78 -0.79 -25.42
C ASN A 330 22.53 -0.95 -23.91
N TRP A 331 21.99 0.07 -23.25
CA TRP A 331 21.67 -0.07 -21.84
C TRP A 331 20.57 -1.12 -21.63
N ASN A 332 20.78 -2.01 -20.66
CA ASN A 332 19.83 -3.09 -20.38
C ASN A 332 18.38 -2.59 -20.22
N LEU A 333 18.17 -1.45 -19.57
CA LEU A 333 16.83 -0.88 -19.43
C LEU A 333 16.21 -0.51 -20.78
N THR A 334 16.99 0.04 -21.71
CA THR A 334 16.54 0.38 -23.07
C THR A 334 16.09 -0.87 -23.83
N LEU A 335 16.85 -1.97 -23.70
CA LEU A 335 16.54 -3.22 -24.35
C LEU A 335 15.36 -3.97 -23.68
N LEU A 336 15.24 -3.87 -22.36
CA LEU A 336 14.16 -4.45 -21.57
C LEU A 336 12.83 -3.75 -21.82
N ALA A 337 12.85 -2.42 -21.99
CA ALA A 337 11.65 -1.65 -22.27
C ALA A 337 10.88 -2.19 -23.49
N LYS A 338 11.58 -2.56 -24.58
CA LYS A 338 10.96 -3.21 -25.76
C LYS A 338 10.35 -4.59 -25.48
N ARG A 339 10.58 -5.14 -24.29
CA ARG A 339 10.01 -6.42 -23.82
C ARG A 339 8.97 -6.23 -22.71
N GLY A 340 8.55 -4.99 -22.47
CA GLY A 340 7.59 -4.66 -21.42
C GLY A 340 8.17 -4.78 -20.00
N VAL A 341 9.49 -4.71 -19.85
CA VAL A 341 10.17 -4.88 -18.57
C VAL A 341 10.87 -3.58 -18.16
N GLY A 342 10.59 -3.11 -16.97
CA GLY A 342 11.27 -1.98 -16.33
C GLY A 342 12.23 -2.44 -15.23
N VAL A 343 13.05 -1.52 -14.77
CA VAL A 343 13.98 -1.69 -13.65
C VAL A 343 13.82 -0.55 -12.67
N HIS A 344 13.61 -0.85 -11.40
CA HIS A 344 13.48 0.15 -10.34
C HIS A 344 14.47 -0.10 -9.21
N ASN A 345 15.36 0.85 -8.98
CA ASN A 345 16.34 0.79 -7.91
C ASN A 345 16.72 2.18 -7.40
N GLY A 346 17.38 2.25 -6.24
CA GLY A 346 17.72 3.50 -5.57
C GLY A 346 18.78 4.36 -6.27
N SER A 347 19.49 3.84 -7.28
CA SER A 347 20.51 4.61 -8.05
C SER A 347 19.94 5.26 -9.30
N LEU A 348 18.75 4.91 -9.73
CA LEU A 348 18.10 5.52 -10.87
C LEU A 348 17.66 6.96 -10.55
N HIS A 349 17.77 7.82 -11.54
CA HIS A 349 17.21 9.16 -11.42
C HIS A 349 15.71 9.11 -11.11
N ARG A 350 15.26 9.94 -10.17
CA ARG A 350 13.88 9.93 -9.65
C ARG A 350 12.82 10.04 -10.75
N SER A 351 13.02 10.93 -11.73
CA SER A 351 12.07 11.10 -12.84
C SER A 351 11.93 9.81 -13.65
N LEU A 352 13.03 9.10 -13.89
CA LEU A 352 13.03 7.85 -14.63
C LEU A 352 12.31 6.74 -13.86
N SER A 353 12.52 6.66 -12.54
CA SER A 353 11.77 5.74 -11.67
C SER A 353 10.27 6.03 -11.71
N GLN A 354 9.87 7.31 -11.65
CA GLN A 354 8.46 7.72 -11.71
C GLN A 354 7.81 7.44 -13.07
N ILE A 355 8.55 7.65 -14.17
CA ILE A 355 8.05 7.31 -15.52
C ILE A 355 7.78 5.82 -15.64
N GLN A 356 8.70 4.97 -15.15
CA GLN A 356 8.51 3.53 -15.19
C GLN A 356 7.31 3.06 -14.36
N ILE A 357 7.07 3.65 -13.18
CA ILE A 357 5.89 3.36 -12.37
C ILE A 357 4.62 3.74 -13.14
N LYS A 358 4.57 4.91 -13.77
CA LYS A 358 3.43 5.31 -14.61
C LYS A 358 3.21 4.35 -15.77
N LEU A 359 4.28 3.98 -16.48
CA LEU A 359 4.20 3.00 -17.56
C LEU A 359 3.77 1.62 -17.06
N PHE A 360 4.08 1.27 -15.82
CA PHE A 360 3.61 0.03 -15.20
C PHE A 360 2.11 0.09 -14.85
N GLU A 361 1.53 1.26 -14.66
CA GLU A 361 0.07 1.41 -14.46
C GLU A 361 -0.73 1.37 -15.78
N GLU A 362 -0.11 1.70 -16.92
CA GLU A 362 -0.77 1.72 -18.22
C GLU A 362 -1.00 0.30 -18.77
N ASN A 363 -2.14 0.08 -19.45
CA ASN A 363 -2.50 -1.24 -19.98
C ASN A 363 -1.52 -1.76 -21.04
N GLU A 364 -1.05 -0.88 -21.94
CA GLU A 364 -0.10 -1.21 -23.01
C GLU A 364 1.37 -0.91 -22.61
N GLY A 365 1.58 -0.60 -21.33
CA GLY A 365 2.87 -0.23 -20.78
C GLY A 365 3.70 -1.43 -20.30
N LEU A 366 4.53 -1.17 -19.28
CA LEU A 366 5.35 -2.22 -18.68
C LEU A 366 4.44 -3.25 -17.97
N ASN A 367 4.73 -4.52 -18.17
CA ASN A 367 4.03 -5.63 -17.52
C ASN A 367 4.88 -6.36 -16.47
N ARG A 368 6.17 -6.06 -16.43
CA ARG A 368 7.13 -6.56 -15.44
C ARG A 368 7.98 -5.41 -14.91
N LEU A 369 8.30 -5.45 -13.61
CA LEU A 369 9.18 -4.47 -12.99
C LEU A 369 10.16 -5.17 -12.06
N ILE A 370 11.44 -5.19 -12.42
CA ILE A 370 12.51 -5.77 -11.59
C ILE A 370 12.96 -4.71 -10.60
N SER A 371 12.98 -5.03 -9.31
CA SER A 371 13.27 -4.04 -8.28
C SER A 371 14.18 -4.55 -7.15
N THR A 372 14.80 -3.59 -6.47
CA THR A 372 15.33 -3.76 -5.10
C THR A 372 14.27 -3.30 -4.08
N SER A 373 14.65 -3.18 -2.80
CA SER A 373 13.78 -2.69 -1.74
C SER A 373 13.15 -1.31 -2.00
N SER A 374 13.69 -0.54 -2.93
CA SER A 374 13.23 0.82 -3.24
C SER A 374 11.77 0.94 -3.69
N ILE A 375 11.16 -0.14 -4.19
CA ILE A 375 9.75 -0.13 -4.59
C ILE A 375 8.82 -0.58 -3.45
N ILE A 376 9.33 -1.39 -2.53
CA ILE A 376 8.55 -1.93 -1.40
C ILE A 376 8.24 -0.81 -0.40
N GLU A 377 9.11 0.17 -0.29
CA GLU A 377 8.98 1.28 0.65
C GLU A 377 8.20 2.45 0.06
N GLY A 378 6.90 2.26 -0.21
CA GLY A 378 5.98 3.37 -0.44
C GLY A 378 5.64 3.65 -1.89
N VAL A 379 5.58 2.64 -2.74
CA VAL A 379 5.03 2.77 -4.08
C VAL A 379 3.78 1.89 -4.20
N ASN A 380 2.61 2.53 -4.34
CA ASN A 380 1.40 1.82 -4.72
C ASN A 380 1.51 1.43 -6.19
N THR A 381 1.34 0.16 -6.49
CA THR A 381 1.38 -0.38 -7.85
C THR A 381 0.18 -1.27 -8.14
N SER A 382 -0.20 -1.38 -9.40
CA SER A 382 -1.22 -2.30 -9.89
C SER A 382 -0.72 -3.75 -10.06
N ALA A 383 0.36 -4.13 -9.36
CA ALA A 383 0.91 -5.47 -9.46
C ALA A 383 -0.06 -6.52 -8.93
N GLU A 384 -0.34 -7.52 -9.75
CA GLU A 384 -1.16 -8.69 -9.41
C GLU A 384 -0.31 -9.86 -8.90
N ASN A 385 0.98 -9.85 -9.25
CA ASN A 385 1.91 -10.90 -8.87
C ASN A 385 3.22 -10.32 -8.33
N VAL A 386 3.84 -11.05 -7.39
CA VAL A 386 5.18 -10.76 -6.88
C VAL A 386 6.04 -12.01 -6.97
N ILE A 387 7.18 -11.91 -7.65
CA ILE A 387 8.21 -12.95 -7.65
C ILE A 387 9.32 -12.50 -6.71
N VAL A 388 9.54 -13.25 -5.63
CA VAL A 388 10.64 -13.02 -4.70
C VAL A 388 11.83 -13.86 -5.14
N TRP A 389 12.83 -13.23 -5.79
CA TRP A 389 14.04 -13.92 -6.25
C TRP A 389 15.00 -14.23 -5.09
N MET A 390 15.01 -13.39 -4.06
CA MET A 390 15.91 -13.52 -2.93
C MET A 390 15.21 -13.12 -1.63
N THR A 391 15.27 -14.00 -0.62
CA THR A 391 14.62 -13.79 0.68
C THR A 391 15.53 -13.09 1.70
N SER A 392 16.83 -12.98 1.39
CA SER A 392 17.82 -12.29 2.21
C SER A 392 18.38 -11.08 1.47
N GLY A 393 18.29 -9.91 2.07
CA GLY A 393 18.85 -8.67 1.54
C GLY A 393 19.08 -7.69 2.69
N ARG A 394 19.88 -6.64 2.49
CA ARG A 394 20.09 -5.60 3.50
C ARG A 394 18.75 -4.98 3.90
N GLY A 395 18.29 -5.26 5.12
CA GLY A 395 17.12 -4.63 5.73
C GLY A 395 15.76 -5.24 5.41
N LEU A 396 15.67 -6.34 4.63
CA LEU A 396 14.39 -6.99 4.33
C LEU A 396 14.38 -8.42 4.86
N GLN A 397 13.36 -8.73 5.64
CA GLN A 397 12.99 -10.09 6.03
C GLN A 397 11.81 -10.56 5.18
N PHE A 398 11.66 -11.88 5.02
CA PHE A 398 10.54 -12.47 4.25
C PHE A 398 9.17 -11.98 4.76
N SER A 399 9.06 -11.73 6.06
CA SER A 399 7.88 -11.10 6.66
C SER A 399 7.48 -9.76 6.04
N ASN A 400 8.39 -9.03 5.40
CA ASN A 400 8.08 -7.75 4.76
C ASN A 400 7.38 -7.91 3.40
N PHE A 401 7.30 -9.13 2.85
CA PHE A 401 6.58 -9.44 1.60
C PHE A 401 5.20 -10.06 1.82
N ALA A 402 4.89 -10.47 3.03
CA ALA A 402 3.61 -11.08 3.36
C ALA A 402 2.46 -10.05 3.52
N TYR A 403 2.67 -8.79 3.02
CA TYR A 403 1.74 -7.70 3.33
C TYR A 403 1.56 -6.73 2.17
#